data_9df74c9923afd9f6716529783217bac5
#
_entry.id   9df74c9923afd9f6716529783217bac5
#
_cell.length_a   1.000
_cell.length_b   1.000
_cell.length_c   1.000
_cell.angle_alpha   90.00
_cell.angle_beta   90.00
_cell.angle_gamma   90.00
#
_symmetry.space_group_name_H-M   'P 1'
#
loop_
_entity.id
_entity.type
_entity.pdbx_description
1 polymer ?
#
loop_
_entity_poly.entity_id
_entity_poly.type
_entity_poly.pdbx_seq_one_letter_code
_entity_poly.pdbx_strand_id
1 'polypeptide(L)'
;VPVGSEGREGHTPKVVLVTGASRFFGGTVVARLAQDPRIERILAVDTMTPGRELQRRMGRAEFVRADIRNPLIRKVIDGGDVDTVVHTAVLARPPAGGGRAVMKDLNVLGAMQLFAVCQKAPSVRRVVLRSSSAVYGCSAKDPAKFSEEMSARTPPRGGFARDLIDIEGYVRGLARRRPDIATSILRFAPIVGPRLAARGVQYLRSPVTPTVFGRDARMQLLHEEDAVAALTLAARTTASGTYNIAGDGALSLSQAVRRAGRIELPVPFTVFRTAGRLLMGPVMREFSTEQLDYFHFGCGLDTTRMRTELGFEPRWTTVQAFDDFIGGAALRPVVDPAWIDAAEHKLLGLLGAGTGAHQ
;
A
#
# COMPACT_ATOMS: atom_id res chain seq x y z
N VAL A 1 0.76 26.59 22.88
CA VAL A 1 -0.59 27.04 22.55
C VAL A 1 -1.08 26.11 21.45
N PRO A 2 -2.14 25.29 21.65
CA PRO A 2 -2.65 24.45 20.58
C PRO A 2 -3.34 25.38 19.56
N VAL A 3 -2.86 25.39 18.34
CA VAL A 3 -3.50 26.03 17.21
C VAL A 3 -4.78 25.24 16.90
N GLY A 4 -5.89 25.92 17.01
CA GLY A 4 -7.24 25.36 16.98
C GLY A 4 -7.56 24.53 15.75
N SER A 5 -8.26 23.45 15.99
CA SER A 5 -8.95 22.57 15.04
C SER A 5 -10.26 23.18 14.52
N GLU A 6 -10.28 24.46 14.24
CA GLU A 6 -11.46 25.11 13.66
C GLU A 6 -11.35 25.12 12.14
N GLY A 7 -12.29 24.44 11.46
CA GLY A 7 -12.63 24.76 10.08
C GLY A 7 -12.38 23.71 9.01
N ARG A 8 -12.44 22.41 9.31
CA ARG A 8 -12.67 21.40 8.26
C ARG A 8 -14.04 20.75 8.51
N GLU A 9 -15.09 21.37 7.98
CA GLU A 9 -16.38 20.71 7.90
C GLU A 9 -16.18 19.35 7.23
N GLY A 10 -16.30 18.28 8.02
CA GLY A 10 -16.15 16.94 7.54
C GLY A 10 -17.25 16.63 6.53
N HIS A 11 -16.91 16.13 5.37
CA HIS A 11 -17.89 15.52 4.50
C HIS A 11 -18.47 14.30 5.23
N THR A 12 -19.77 14.31 5.48
CA THR A 12 -20.49 13.13 6.00
C THR A 12 -21.10 12.41 4.81
N PRO A 13 -20.49 11.33 4.34
CA PRO A 13 -21.03 10.56 3.22
C PRO A 13 -22.37 9.93 3.65
N LYS A 14 -23.39 9.99 2.77
CA LYS A 14 -24.67 9.31 2.98
C LYS A 14 -24.69 7.95 2.32
N VAL A 15 -24.28 7.89 1.06
CA VAL A 15 -24.27 6.65 0.28
C VAL A 15 -22.87 6.40 -0.26
N VAL A 16 -22.19 5.39 0.29
CA VAL A 16 -20.83 5.05 -0.07
C VAL A 16 -20.79 3.81 -0.94
N LEU A 17 -20.09 3.89 -2.07
CA LEU A 17 -19.75 2.74 -2.90
C LEU A 17 -18.28 2.37 -2.71
N VAL A 18 -18.01 1.13 -2.33
CA VAL A 18 -16.65 0.59 -2.18
C VAL A 18 -16.44 -0.53 -3.20
N THR A 19 -15.46 -0.37 -4.09
CA THR A 19 -15.08 -1.43 -5.03
C THR A 19 -14.00 -2.34 -4.45
N GLY A 20 -13.96 -3.60 -4.91
CA GLY A 20 -13.01 -4.59 -4.38
C GLY A 20 -13.41 -5.14 -3.01
N ALA A 21 -14.71 -5.16 -2.73
CA ALA A 21 -15.29 -5.50 -1.44
C ALA A 21 -15.08 -6.97 -1.02
N SER A 22 -14.85 -7.88 -1.94
CA SER A 22 -14.54 -9.29 -1.64
C SER A 22 -13.11 -9.50 -1.15
N ARG A 23 -12.27 -8.45 -1.22
CA ARG A 23 -10.87 -8.49 -0.80
C ARG A 23 -10.69 -7.87 0.57
N PHE A 24 -9.55 -8.17 1.19
CA PHE A 24 -9.24 -7.71 2.55
C PHE A 24 -9.47 -6.20 2.73
N PHE A 25 -8.87 -5.35 1.87
CA PHE A 25 -8.99 -3.90 2.03
C PHE A 25 -10.42 -3.41 1.85
N GLY A 26 -11.01 -3.68 0.69
CA GLY A 26 -12.35 -3.21 0.38
C GLY A 26 -13.37 -3.70 1.42
N GLY A 27 -13.34 -4.98 1.76
CA GLY A 27 -14.26 -5.55 2.74
C GLY A 27 -14.04 -5.00 4.15
N THR A 28 -12.78 -4.73 4.57
CA THR A 28 -12.50 -4.15 5.88
C THR A 28 -12.90 -2.66 5.94
N VAL A 29 -12.71 -1.90 4.85
CA VAL A 29 -13.21 -0.53 4.72
C VAL A 29 -14.74 -0.51 4.82
N VAL A 30 -15.42 -1.40 4.09
CA VAL A 30 -16.89 -1.57 4.17
C VAL A 30 -17.33 -1.84 5.61
N ALA A 31 -16.69 -2.81 6.27
CA ALA A 31 -17.01 -3.18 7.65
C ALA A 31 -16.83 -1.99 8.63
N ARG A 32 -15.82 -1.17 8.43
CA ARG A 32 -15.55 0.00 9.27
C ARG A 32 -16.52 1.15 8.99
N LEU A 33 -16.88 1.38 7.74
CA LEU A 33 -17.89 2.38 7.36
C LEU A 33 -19.27 1.96 7.85
N ALA A 34 -19.60 0.67 7.85
CA ALA A 34 -20.89 0.15 8.33
C ALA A 34 -21.17 0.40 9.82
N GLN A 35 -20.12 0.66 10.61
CA GLN A 35 -20.23 1.02 12.01
C GLN A 35 -20.65 2.49 12.24
N ASP A 36 -20.56 3.34 11.21
CA ASP A 36 -20.96 4.74 11.33
C ASP A 36 -22.47 4.91 11.00
N PRO A 37 -23.31 5.23 11.99
CA PRO A 37 -24.76 5.36 11.78
C PRO A 37 -25.13 6.56 10.88
N ARG A 38 -24.22 7.51 10.67
CA ARG A 38 -24.46 8.66 9.80
C ARG A 38 -24.44 8.30 8.32
N ILE A 39 -23.81 7.17 7.96
CA ILE A 39 -23.82 6.65 6.59
C ILE A 39 -25.12 5.87 6.41
N GLU A 40 -25.98 6.31 5.52
CA GLU A 40 -27.30 5.71 5.31
C GLU A 40 -27.18 4.35 4.59
N ARG A 41 -26.37 4.27 3.52
CA ARG A 41 -26.20 3.06 2.71
C ARG A 41 -24.73 2.84 2.34
N ILE A 42 -24.35 1.57 2.24
CA ILE A 42 -23.01 1.17 1.79
C ILE A 42 -23.16 0.08 0.73
N LEU A 43 -22.73 0.38 -0.48
CA LEU A 43 -22.73 -0.53 -1.62
C LEU A 43 -21.35 -1.16 -1.76
N ALA A 44 -21.26 -2.43 -1.43
CA ALA A 44 -20.03 -3.22 -1.50
C ALA A 44 -19.94 -3.93 -2.84
N VAL A 45 -19.14 -3.42 -3.79
CA VAL A 45 -19.10 -3.87 -5.17
C VAL A 45 -17.89 -4.77 -5.45
N ASP A 46 -18.12 -5.95 -6.00
CA ASP A 46 -17.08 -6.84 -6.54
C ASP A 46 -17.67 -7.83 -7.53
N THR A 47 -16.82 -8.46 -8.34
CA THR A 47 -17.19 -9.56 -9.24
C THR A 47 -17.36 -10.90 -8.52
N MET A 48 -16.66 -11.06 -7.39
CA MET A 48 -16.67 -12.26 -6.55
C MET A 48 -17.40 -12.00 -5.24
N THR A 49 -18.17 -12.97 -4.78
CA THR A 49 -18.83 -12.90 -3.47
C THR A 49 -17.78 -12.95 -2.35
N PRO A 50 -17.87 -12.07 -1.32
CA PRO A 50 -17.00 -12.13 -0.15
C PRO A 50 -17.12 -13.47 0.57
N GLY A 51 -16.01 -13.93 1.16
CA GLY A 51 -16.07 -15.09 2.05
C GLY A 51 -16.99 -14.85 3.26
N ARG A 52 -17.57 -15.91 3.81
CA ARG A 52 -18.60 -15.85 4.88
C ARG A 52 -18.18 -14.99 6.08
N GLU A 53 -16.94 -15.07 6.51
CA GLU A 53 -16.44 -14.28 7.63
C GLU A 53 -16.43 -12.77 7.28
N LEU A 54 -15.88 -12.42 6.12
CA LEU A 54 -15.84 -11.03 5.65
C LEU A 54 -17.26 -10.49 5.48
N GLN A 55 -18.17 -11.27 4.92
CA GLN A 55 -19.57 -10.88 4.74
C GLN A 55 -20.27 -10.59 6.08
N ARG A 56 -20.04 -11.43 7.12
CA ARG A 56 -20.57 -11.13 8.47
C ARG A 56 -20.01 -9.82 9.03
N ARG A 57 -18.72 -9.55 8.82
CA ARG A 57 -18.07 -8.32 9.29
C ARG A 57 -18.56 -7.05 8.57
N MET A 58 -18.99 -7.18 7.32
CA MET A 58 -19.56 -6.07 6.54
C MET A 58 -20.91 -5.59 7.07
N GLY A 59 -21.57 -6.37 7.93
CA GLY A 59 -22.78 -5.97 8.67
C GLY A 59 -23.92 -5.57 7.75
N ARG A 60 -24.38 -4.31 7.87
CA ARG A 60 -25.52 -3.75 7.12
C ARG A 60 -25.21 -3.34 5.67
N ALA A 61 -23.98 -3.55 5.19
CA ALA A 61 -23.62 -3.20 3.82
C ALA A 61 -24.31 -4.12 2.81
N GLU A 62 -24.74 -3.54 1.71
CA GLU A 62 -25.38 -4.22 0.59
C GLU A 62 -24.30 -4.73 -0.38
N PHE A 63 -24.18 -6.04 -0.56
CA PHE A 63 -23.27 -6.57 -1.55
C PHE A 63 -23.90 -6.54 -2.96
N VAL A 64 -23.23 -5.87 -3.88
CA VAL A 64 -23.63 -5.77 -5.29
C VAL A 64 -22.60 -6.50 -6.14
N ARG A 65 -23.00 -7.62 -6.75
CA ARG A 65 -22.17 -8.34 -7.69
C ARG A 65 -22.13 -7.63 -9.03
N ALA A 66 -21.09 -6.86 -9.29
CA ALA A 66 -20.92 -6.12 -10.53
C ALA A 66 -19.44 -6.02 -10.95
N ASP A 67 -19.23 -6.01 -12.26
CA ASP A 67 -17.92 -5.73 -12.85
C ASP A 67 -17.83 -4.24 -13.19
N ILE A 68 -16.88 -3.54 -12.61
CA ILE A 68 -16.68 -2.09 -12.83
C ILE A 68 -16.29 -1.76 -14.29
N ARG A 69 -15.86 -2.75 -15.08
CA ARG A 69 -15.62 -2.61 -16.53
C ARG A 69 -16.92 -2.54 -17.31
N ASN A 70 -18.01 -3.03 -16.74
CA ASN A 70 -19.31 -3.05 -17.41
C ASN A 70 -19.99 -1.69 -17.23
N PRO A 71 -20.51 -1.07 -18.32
CA PRO A 71 -21.28 0.17 -18.25
C PRO A 71 -22.48 0.13 -17.29
N LEU A 72 -22.96 -1.06 -16.92
CA LEU A 72 -24.03 -1.24 -15.93
C LEU A 72 -23.66 -0.71 -14.53
N ILE A 73 -22.36 -0.51 -14.23
CA ILE A 73 -21.94 0.15 -12.98
C ILE A 73 -22.58 1.55 -12.84
N ARG A 74 -22.93 2.18 -13.95
CA ARG A 74 -23.69 3.42 -13.96
C ARG A 74 -25.04 3.28 -13.26
N LYS A 75 -25.77 2.20 -13.53
CA LYS A 75 -27.07 1.95 -12.88
C LYS A 75 -26.94 1.80 -11.37
N VAL A 76 -25.80 1.24 -10.89
CA VAL A 76 -25.53 1.10 -9.47
C VAL A 76 -25.26 2.47 -8.82
N ILE A 77 -24.50 3.34 -9.50
CA ILE A 77 -24.15 4.67 -9.00
C ILE A 77 -25.37 5.61 -9.04
N ASP A 78 -26.03 5.72 -10.20
CA ASP A 78 -27.17 6.62 -10.40
C ASP A 78 -28.40 6.17 -9.59
N GLY A 79 -28.74 4.87 -9.66
CA GLY A 79 -29.90 4.30 -8.93
C GLY A 79 -29.70 4.17 -7.42
N GLY A 80 -28.45 4.26 -6.98
CA GLY A 80 -28.09 4.25 -5.56
C GLY A 80 -27.92 5.64 -4.94
N ASP A 81 -27.98 6.72 -5.72
CA ASP A 81 -27.67 8.09 -5.31
C ASP A 81 -26.30 8.18 -4.61
N VAL A 82 -25.30 7.46 -5.15
CA VAL A 82 -23.96 7.38 -4.55
C VAL A 82 -23.31 8.76 -4.53
N ASP A 83 -22.95 9.23 -3.34
CA ASP A 83 -22.21 10.48 -3.17
C ASP A 83 -20.70 10.28 -3.02
N THR A 84 -20.28 9.13 -2.51
CA THR A 84 -18.88 8.83 -2.21
C THR A 84 -18.44 7.49 -2.83
N VAL A 85 -17.35 7.51 -3.58
CA VAL A 85 -16.74 6.30 -4.19
C VAL A 85 -15.35 6.06 -3.64
N VAL A 86 -15.13 4.88 -3.04
CA VAL A 86 -13.83 4.41 -2.56
C VAL A 86 -13.35 3.27 -3.46
N HIS A 87 -12.38 3.57 -4.31
CA HIS A 87 -11.84 2.58 -5.25
C HIS A 87 -10.65 1.84 -4.66
N THR A 88 -10.88 0.60 -4.21
CA THR A 88 -9.83 -0.28 -3.68
C THR A 88 -9.52 -1.48 -4.58
N ALA A 89 -10.30 -1.68 -5.66
CA ALA A 89 -10.20 -2.80 -6.60
C ALA A 89 -8.96 -2.71 -7.50
N VAL A 90 -7.78 -2.54 -6.93
CA VAL A 90 -6.51 -2.48 -7.66
C VAL A 90 -5.68 -3.71 -7.34
N LEU A 91 -5.40 -4.51 -8.36
CA LEU A 91 -4.69 -5.77 -8.26
C LEU A 91 -3.18 -5.55 -8.38
N ALA A 92 -2.42 -6.03 -7.41
CA ALA A 92 -0.96 -6.08 -7.49
C ALA A 92 -0.43 -7.38 -8.16
N ARG A 93 -1.29 -8.35 -8.43
CA ARG A 93 -0.98 -9.64 -9.07
C ARG A 93 -2.04 -10.00 -10.08
N PRO A 94 -1.69 -10.74 -11.13
CA PRO A 94 -2.68 -11.38 -11.98
C PRO A 94 -3.62 -12.26 -11.14
N PRO A 95 -4.93 -12.28 -11.45
CA PRO A 95 -5.85 -13.18 -10.80
C PRO A 95 -5.53 -14.65 -11.17
N ALA A 96 -5.99 -15.60 -10.35
CA ALA A 96 -5.82 -17.02 -10.64
C ALA A 96 -6.42 -17.35 -12.01
N GLY A 97 -5.67 -18.05 -12.85
CA GLY A 97 -6.06 -18.38 -14.23
C GLY A 97 -5.98 -17.21 -15.22
N GLY A 98 -5.58 -15.98 -14.78
CA GLY A 98 -5.41 -14.79 -15.62
C GLY A 98 -3.96 -14.36 -15.74
N GLY A 99 -3.58 -13.82 -16.90
CA GLY A 99 -2.26 -13.24 -17.13
C GLY A 99 -2.19 -11.74 -16.81
N ARG A 100 -1.06 -11.13 -17.17
CA ARG A 100 -0.84 -9.68 -17.01
C ARG A 100 -1.88 -8.83 -17.77
N ALA A 101 -2.31 -9.28 -18.94
CA ALA A 101 -3.34 -8.58 -19.73
C ALA A 101 -4.64 -8.45 -18.94
N VAL A 102 -5.14 -9.56 -18.37
CA VAL A 102 -6.36 -9.56 -17.54
C VAL A 102 -6.22 -8.64 -16.33
N MET A 103 -5.05 -8.65 -15.67
CA MET A 103 -4.78 -7.74 -14.56
C MET A 103 -4.84 -6.27 -15.00
N LYS A 104 -4.25 -5.92 -16.15
CA LYS A 104 -4.28 -4.56 -16.71
C LYS A 104 -5.71 -4.14 -17.04
N ASP A 105 -6.51 -5.02 -17.66
CA ASP A 105 -7.90 -4.74 -17.97
C ASP A 105 -8.72 -4.46 -16.71
N LEU A 106 -8.56 -5.29 -15.68
CA LEU A 106 -9.24 -5.09 -14.41
C LEU A 106 -8.82 -3.78 -13.73
N ASN A 107 -7.53 -3.46 -13.73
CA ASN A 107 -7.00 -2.26 -13.11
C ASN A 107 -7.33 -1.01 -13.93
N VAL A 108 -6.89 -0.96 -15.19
CA VAL A 108 -6.88 0.27 -16.00
C VAL A 108 -8.25 0.52 -16.64
N LEU A 109 -8.83 -0.48 -17.36
CA LEU A 109 -10.13 -0.29 -17.98
C LEU A 109 -11.25 -0.19 -16.95
N GLY A 110 -11.15 -0.99 -15.84
CA GLY A 110 -12.11 -0.92 -14.76
C GLY A 110 -12.14 0.46 -14.09
N ALA A 111 -10.96 1.02 -13.77
CA ALA A 111 -10.87 2.35 -13.20
C ALA A 111 -11.32 3.45 -14.18
N MET A 112 -10.92 3.35 -15.46
CA MET A 112 -11.34 4.27 -16.50
C MET A 112 -12.87 4.33 -16.60
N GLN A 113 -13.53 3.19 -16.67
CA GLN A 113 -14.99 3.09 -16.75
C GLN A 113 -15.66 3.65 -15.50
N LEU A 114 -15.18 3.27 -14.31
CA LEU A 114 -15.72 3.75 -13.03
C LEU A 114 -15.66 5.28 -12.95
N PHE A 115 -14.49 5.89 -13.23
CA PHE A 115 -14.34 7.34 -13.12
C PHE A 115 -15.05 8.10 -14.24
N ALA A 116 -15.22 7.51 -15.43
CA ALA A 116 -16.07 8.06 -16.47
C ALA A 116 -17.56 8.11 -16.05
N VAL A 117 -18.03 7.12 -15.29
CA VAL A 117 -19.38 7.14 -14.71
C VAL A 117 -19.46 8.19 -13.60
N CYS A 118 -18.49 8.25 -12.68
CA CYS A 118 -18.43 9.28 -11.63
C CYS A 118 -18.46 10.69 -12.22
N GLN A 119 -17.79 10.91 -13.37
CA GLN A 119 -17.80 12.22 -14.04
C GLN A 119 -19.19 12.64 -14.50
N LYS A 120 -20.06 11.70 -14.87
CA LYS A 120 -21.41 11.96 -15.39
C LYS A 120 -22.49 11.93 -14.30
N ALA A 121 -22.21 11.29 -13.16
CA ALA A 121 -23.17 11.14 -12.08
C ALA A 121 -23.32 12.46 -11.29
N PRO A 122 -24.54 13.02 -11.20
CA PRO A 122 -24.76 14.29 -10.49
C PRO A 122 -24.68 14.15 -8.98
N SER A 123 -24.86 12.93 -8.43
CA SER A 123 -24.84 12.66 -6.99
C SER A 123 -23.42 12.62 -6.42
N VAL A 124 -22.41 12.21 -7.23
CA VAL A 124 -21.03 12.00 -6.76
C VAL A 124 -20.38 13.33 -6.34
N ARG A 125 -19.89 13.38 -5.12
CA ARG A 125 -19.17 14.51 -4.51
C ARG A 125 -17.78 14.14 -4.03
N ARG A 126 -17.50 12.86 -3.83
CA ARG A 126 -16.24 12.38 -3.27
C ARG A 126 -15.73 11.15 -4.01
N VAL A 127 -14.42 11.13 -4.32
CA VAL A 127 -13.71 9.97 -4.88
C VAL A 127 -12.40 9.76 -4.14
N VAL A 128 -12.17 8.55 -3.64
CA VAL A 128 -10.95 8.13 -2.98
C VAL A 128 -10.33 6.97 -3.77
N LEU A 129 -9.08 7.13 -4.19
CA LEU A 129 -8.31 6.09 -4.87
C LEU A 129 -7.26 5.50 -3.93
N ARG A 130 -7.24 4.17 -3.81
CA ARG A 130 -6.12 3.43 -3.23
C ARG A 130 -5.02 3.27 -4.28
N SER A 131 -3.96 4.05 -4.16
CA SER A 131 -2.73 3.95 -4.96
C SER A 131 -1.57 3.35 -4.14
N SER A 132 -0.36 3.41 -4.63
CA SER A 132 0.85 2.90 -3.96
C SER A 132 2.07 3.75 -4.31
N SER A 133 3.03 3.79 -3.39
CA SER A 133 4.36 4.38 -3.61
C SER A 133 5.14 3.73 -4.77
N ALA A 134 4.70 2.59 -5.26
CA ALA A 134 5.28 1.95 -6.45
C ALA A 134 5.27 2.85 -7.70
N VAL A 135 4.41 3.87 -7.75
CA VAL A 135 4.38 4.87 -8.84
C VAL A 135 5.68 5.67 -8.96
N TYR A 136 6.45 5.79 -7.88
CA TYR A 136 7.73 6.52 -7.88
C TYR A 136 8.87 5.72 -8.51
N GLY A 137 8.74 4.38 -8.61
CA GLY A 137 9.86 3.51 -8.93
C GLY A 137 10.93 3.54 -7.83
N CYS A 138 12.10 2.99 -8.14
CA CYS A 138 13.28 3.04 -7.27
C CYS A 138 14.53 2.99 -8.14
N SER A 139 15.42 3.96 -8.01
CA SER A 139 16.68 4.01 -8.75
C SER A 139 17.79 4.72 -7.94
N ALA A 140 19.04 4.53 -8.35
CA ALA A 140 20.19 5.16 -7.72
C ALA A 140 20.17 6.72 -7.79
N LYS A 141 19.36 7.28 -8.68
CA LYS A 141 19.26 8.72 -8.92
C LYS A 141 18.10 9.36 -8.17
N ASP A 142 17.31 8.56 -7.47
CA ASP A 142 16.13 9.04 -6.77
C ASP A 142 16.50 9.71 -5.43
N PRO A 143 15.66 10.62 -4.93
CA PRO A 143 15.88 11.27 -3.65
C PRO A 143 15.69 10.26 -2.50
N ALA A 144 16.22 10.60 -1.32
CA ALA A 144 16.04 9.78 -0.12
C ALA A 144 14.56 9.68 0.30
N LYS A 145 13.75 10.69 -0.02
CA LYS A 145 12.30 10.72 0.22
C LYS A 145 11.59 11.32 -0.99
N PHE A 146 10.45 10.76 -1.36
CA PHE A 146 9.58 11.29 -2.41
C PHE A 146 8.48 12.16 -1.80
N SER A 147 8.31 13.37 -2.31
CA SER A 147 7.10 14.15 -2.12
C SER A 147 6.07 13.82 -3.21
N GLU A 148 4.82 14.24 -3.00
CA GLU A 148 3.70 13.90 -3.89
C GLU A 148 3.79 14.54 -5.27
N GLU A 149 4.49 15.67 -5.40
CA GLU A 149 4.74 16.38 -6.66
C GLU A 149 5.80 15.69 -7.52
N MET A 150 6.60 14.82 -6.93
CA MET A 150 7.65 14.11 -7.64
C MET A 150 7.08 13.00 -8.52
N SER A 151 7.72 12.80 -9.66
CA SER A 151 7.48 11.67 -10.56
C SER A 151 8.70 10.77 -10.59
N ALA A 152 8.49 9.51 -10.96
CA ALA A 152 9.58 8.57 -11.21
C ALA A 152 10.56 9.15 -12.24
N ARG A 153 11.84 9.25 -11.93
CA ARG A 153 12.89 9.64 -12.90
C ARG A 153 13.02 8.62 -14.02
N THR A 154 12.81 7.36 -13.68
CA THR A 154 12.71 6.27 -14.64
C THR A 154 11.30 5.69 -14.56
N PRO A 155 10.36 6.15 -15.41
CA PRO A 155 8.99 5.69 -15.35
C PRO A 155 8.89 4.17 -15.51
N PRO A 156 8.07 3.50 -14.68
CA PRO A 156 7.81 2.08 -14.84
C PRO A 156 7.30 1.75 -16.25
N ARG A 157 7.95 0.82 -16.93
CA ARG A 157 7.60 0.44 -18.32
C ARG A 157 6.39 -0.49 -18.39
N GLY A 158 6.03 -1.10 -17.29
CA GLY A 158 4.92 -2.07 -17.20
C GLY A 158 4.56 -2.39 -15.76
N GLY A 159 3.86 -3.51 -15.59
CA GLY A 159 3.53 -4.02 -14.26
C GLY A 159 2.48 -3.20 -13.51
N PHE A 160 2.41 -3.47 -12.22
CA PHE A 160 1.46 -2.83 -11.30
C PHE A 160 1.66 -1.31 -11.19
N ALA A 161 2.92 -0.87 -11.13
CA ALA A 161 3.25 0.54 -11.01
C ALA A 161 2.76 1.36 -12.22
N ARG A 162 2.89 0.82 -13.43
CA ARG A 162 2.39 1.49 -14.64
C ARG A 162 0.87 1.59 -14.63
N ASP A 163 0.16 0.52 -14.22
CA ASP A 163 -1.30 0.56 -14.09
C ASP A 163 -1.75 1.66 -13.13
N LEU A 164 -1.07 1.81 -11.98
CA LEU A 164 -1.37 2.86 -11.02
C LEU A 164 -1.18 4.27 -11.59
N ILE A 165 -0.12 4.50 -12.35
CA ILE A 165 0.12 5.80 -13.00
C ILE A 165 -1.04 6.14 -13.94
N ASP A 166 -1.50 5.17 -14.74
CA ASP A 166 -2.62 5.34 -15.65
C ASP A 166 -3.93 5.62 -14.88
N ILE A 167 -4.20 4.87 -13.79
CA ILE A 167 -5.37 5.07 -12.92
C ILE A 167 -5.36 6.45 -12.26
N GLU A 168 -4.22 6.86 -11.69
CA GLU A 168 -4.07 8.20 -11.10
C GLU A 168 -4.31 9.30 -12.15
N GLY A 169 -3.90 9.05 -13.40
CA GLY A 169 -4.17 9.94 -14.53
C GLY A 169 -5.68 10.15 -14.76
N TYR A 170 -6.49 9.09 -14.63
CA TYR A 170 -7.95 9.21 -14.75
C TYR A 170 -8.57 10.01 -13.60
N VAL A 171 -8.11 9.79 -12.35
CA VAL A 171 -8.60 10.57 -11.20
C VAL A 171 -8.23 12.04 -11.32
N ARG A 172 -6.99 12.36 -11.72
CA ARG A 172 -6.58 13.75 -12.01
C ARG A 172 -7.37 14.36 -13.16
N GLY A 173 -7.70 13.56 -14.17
CA GLY A 173 -8.58 13.97 -15.27
C GLY A 173 -10.01 14.28 -14.81
N LEU A 174 -10.55 13.47 -13.89
CA LEU A 174 -11.85 13.69 -13.26
C LEU A 174 -11.83 15.00 -12.45
N ALA A 175 -10.83 15.19 -11.58
CA ALA A 175 -10.70 16.39 -10.74
C ALA A 175 -10.69 17.69 -11.57
N ARG A 176 -10.02 17.69 -12.72
CA ARG A 176 -10.00 18.87 -13.62
C ARG A 176 -11.34 19.14 -14.28
N ARG A 177 -12.12 18.10 -14.63
CA ARG A 177 -13.41 18.27 -15.32
C ARG A 177 -14.59 18.48 -14.37
N ARG A 178 -14.47 18.00 -13.14
CA ARG A 178 -15.47 18.08 -12.08
C ARG A 178 -14.80 18.59 -10.80
N PRO A 179 -14.46 19.89 -10.74
CA PRO A 179 -13.82 20.49 -9.56
C PRO A 179 -14.72 20.49 -8.33
N ASP A 180 -16.01 20.24 -8.50
CA ASP A 180 -17.00 20.02 -7.44
C ASP A 180 -16.87 18.66 -6.76
N ILE A 181 -16.14 17.71 -7.36
CA ILE A 181 -15.86 16.42 -6.76
C ILE A 181 -14.52 16.47 -6.03
N ALA A 182 -14.56 16.32 -4.69
CA ALA A 182 -13.35 16.19 -3.91
C ALA A 182 -12.65 14.85 -4.21
N THR A 183 -11.40 14.88 -4.64
CA THR A 183 -10.66 13.67 -5.04
C THR A 183 -9.42 13.47 -4.19
N SER A 184 -9.23 12.28 -3.62
CA SER A 184 -8.00 11.90 -2.92
C SER A 184 -7.34 10.68 -3.51
N ILE A 185 -6.05 10.80 -3.80
CA ILE A 185 -5.18 9.71 -4.22
C ILE A 185 -4.26 9.36 -3.05
N LEU A 186 -4.42 8.18 -2.47
CA LEU A 186 -3.60 7.73 -1.35
C LEU A 186 -2.50 6.79 -1.87
N ARG A 187 -1.25 7.26 -1.89
CA ARG A 187 -0.06 6.50 -2.27
C ARG A 187 0.49 5.80 -1.03
N PHE A 188 0.08 4.56 -0.84
CA PHE A 188 0.49 3.77 0.31
C PHE A 188 1.92 3.26 0.16
N ALA A 189 2.72 3.38 1.23
CA ALA A 189 3.91 2.57 1.44
C ALA A 189 3.54 1.07 1.40
N PRO A 190 4.51 0.14 1.24
CA PRO A 190 4.22 -1.28 1.33
C PRO A 190 3.50 -1.62 2.63
N ILE A 191 2.32 -2.26 2.49
CA ILE A 191 1.43 -2.54 3.61
C ILE A 191 1.75 -3.91 4.18
N VAL A 192 1.88 -3.97 5.51
CA VAL A 192 2.18 -5.17 6.29
C VAL A 192 1.24 -5.29 7.48
N GLY A 193 1.09 -6.50 7.98
CA GLY A 193 0.30 -6.83 9.16
C GLY A 193 0.04 -8.32 9.25
N PRO A 194 -0.63 -8.79 10.29
CA PRO A 194 -0.88 -10.22 10.54
C PRO A 194 -1.60 -10.93 9.39
N ARG A 195 -2.48 -10.21 8.70
CA ARG A 195 -3.33 -10.74 7.60
C ARG A 195 -2.82 -10.37 6.22
N LEU A 196 -1.93 -9.36 6.13
CA LEU A 196 -1.39 -8.85 4.88
C LEU A 196 0.13 -8.78 4.93
N ALA A 197 0.74 -9.36 3.92
CA ALA A 197 2.16 -9.17 3.67
C ALA A 197 2.35 -8.54 2.30
N ALA A 198 2.96 -7.35 2.27
CA ALA A 198 3.48 -6.81 1.03
C ALA A 198 4.43 -7.83 0.39
N ARG A 199 4.46 -7.90 -0.95
CA ARG A 199 5.32 -8.86 -1.67
C ARG A 199 6.76 -8.84 -1.18
N GLY A 200 7.29 -7.65 -0.91
CA GLY A 200 8.64 -7.47 -0.43
C GLY A 200 8.91 -8.19 0.89
N VAL A 201 7.93 -8.23 1.76
CA VAL A 201 8.10 -8.84 3.08
C VAL A 201 7.98 -10.37 3.02
N GLN A 202 7.31 -10.95 2.01
CA GLN A 202 7.31 -12.41 1.77
C GLN A 202 8.70 -12.97 1.47
N TYR A 203 9.61 -12.13 1.01
CA TYR A 203 11.02 -12.41 0.85
C TYR A 203 11.68 -12.94 2.14
N LEU A 204 11.25 -12.45 3.29
CA LEU A 204 11.74 -12.85 4.61
C LEU A 204 11.21 -14.22 5.10
N ARG A 205 10.39 -14.90 4.30
CA ARG A 205 9.97 -16.29 4.62
C ARG A 205 11.08 -17.30 4.36
N SER A 206 12.05 -16.95 3.51
CA SER A 206 13.23 -17.80 3.30
C SER A 206 14.13 -17.80 4.54
N PRO A 207 14.66 -18.96 4.98
CA PRO A 207 15.63 -19.04 6.07
C PRO A 207 16.89 -18.20 5.82
N VAL A 208 17.34 -18.17 4.57
CA VAL A 208 18.47 -17.35 4.11
C VAL A 208 17.94 -16.28 3.19
N THR A 209 18.26 -15.04 3.51
CA THR A 209 17.77 -13.87 2.78
C THR A 209 18.97 -13.19 2.09
N PRO A 210 19.07 -13.23 0.75
CA PRO A 210 20.13 -12.50 0.05
C PRO A 210 19.91 -11.00 0.19
N THR A 211 20.99 -10.29 0.44
CA THR A 211 21.03 -8.81 0.44
C THR A 211 22.07 -8.33 -0.56
N VAL A 212 22.05 -7.06 -0.93
CA VAL A 212 23.03 -6.53 -1.89
C VAL A 212 24.26 -6.05 -1.13
N PHE A 213 25.42 -6.63 -1.44
CA PHE A 213 26.68 -6.24 -0.82
C PHE A 213 26.95 -4.73 -0.99
N GLY A 214 27.31 -4.07 0.11
CA GLY A 214 27.64 -2.63 0.15
C GLY A 214 26.42 -1.70 0.08
N ARG A 215 25.19 -2.24 0.17
CA ARG A 215 23.95 -1.43 0.22
C ARG A 215 22.95 -2.00 1.20
N ASP A 216 22.32 -1.11 1.94
CA ASP A 216 21.27 -1.44 2.91
C ASP A 216 20.04 -0.57 2.64
N ALA A 217 19.10 -1.13 1.88
CA ALA A 217 17.91 -0.42 1.43
C ALA A 217 17.02 -0.03 2.60
N ARG A 218 16.66 1.25 2.70
CA ARG A 218 15.73 1.75 3.72
C ARG A 218 14.29 1.57 3.25
N MET A 219 13.52 0.85 4.03
CA MET A 219 12.12 0.57 3.79
C MET A 219 11.26 1.36 4.76
N GLN A 220 10.23 1.99 4.24
CA GLN A 220 9.14 2.57 5.03
C GLN A 220 7.90 1.71 4.79
N LEU A 221 7.22 1.34 5.86
CA LEU A 221 6.09 0.42 5.84
C LEU A 221 4.86 1.11 6.42
N LEU A 222 3.69 0.54 6.14
CA LEU A 222 2.43 0.96 6.70
C LEU A 222 1.70 -0.24 7.28
N HIS A 223 1.14 -0.10 8.48
CA HIS A 223 0.33 -1.16 9.08
C HIS A 223 -1.01 -1.30 8.35
N GLU A 224 -1.53 -2.54 8.24
CA GLU A 224 -2.80 -2.82 7.55
C GLU A 224 -3.99 -2.09 8.16
N GLU A 225 -4.00 -1.88 9.48
CA GLU A 225 -5.06 -1.12 10.17
C GLU A 225 -5.00 0.36 9.86
N ASP A 226 -3.79 0.94 9.78
CA ASP A 226 -3.59 2.34 9.40
C ASP A 226 -3.98 2.58 7.94
N ALA A 227 -3.71 1.63 7.04
CA ALA A 227 -4.15 1.72 5.65
C ALA A 227 -5.69 1.79 5.54
N VAL A 228 -6.40 0.97 6.31
CA VAL A 228 -7.87 1.00 6.37
C VAL A 228 -8.36 2.29 7.03
N ALA A 229 -7.68 2.75 8.09
CA ALA A 229 -8.03 4.00 8.78
C ALA A 229 -7.88 5.22 7.84
N ALA A 230 -6.78 5.29 7.08
CA ALA A 230 -6.55 6.36 6.11
C ALA A 230 -7.62 6.39 5.00
N LEU A 231 -8.00 5.22 4.44
CA LEU A 231 -9.08 5.12 3.44
C LEU A 231 -10.42 5.58 4.02
N THR A 232 -10.71 5.16 5.25
CA THR A 232 -11.96 5.50 5.94
C THR A 232 -12.03 7.00 6.27
N LEU A 233 -10.91 7.59 6.72
CA LEU A 233 -10.81 9.03 6.95
C LEU A 233 -10.97 9.79 5.64
N ALA A 234 -10.25 9.38 4.59
CA ALA A 234 -10.35 10.03 3.28
C ALA A 234 -11.77 9.99 2.72
N ALA A 235 -12.58 8.98 3.00
CA ALA A 235 -13.98 8.95 2.59
C ALA A 235 -14.85 10.01 3.30
N ARG A 236 -14.42 10.53 4.46
CA ARG A 236 -15.18 11.44 5.35
C ARG A 236 -14.65 12.87 5.36
N THR A 237 -13.63 13.19 4.58
CA THR A 237 -13.05 14.53 4.52
C THR A 237 -13.26 15.17 3.15
N THR A 238 -13.23 16.48 3.08
CA THR A 238 -13.21 17.26 1.83
C THR A 238 -11.80 17.47 1.28
N ALA A 239 -10.76 16.99 1.97
CA ALA A 239 -9.38 17.12 1.54
C ALA A 239 -9.18 16.53 0.13
N SER A 240 -8.71 17.33 -0.81
CA SER A 240 -8.45 16.95 -2.19
C SER A 240 -6.96 17.01 -2.50
N GLY A 241 -6.42 15.98 -3.12
CA GLY A 241 -5.01 15.94 -3.48
C GLY A 241 -4.44 14.53 -3.54
N THR A 242 -3.13 14.48 -3.70
CA THR A 242 -2.36 13.24 -3.58
C THR A 242 -1.65 13.25 -2.24
N TYR A 243 -1.64 12.11 -1.55
CA TYR A 243 -1.07 11.96 -0.21
C TYR A 243 -0.22 10.70 -0.11
N ASN A 244 1.00 10.84 0.33
CA ASN A 244 1.85 9.73 0.73
C ASN A 244 1.42 9.22 2.10
N ILE A 245 1.11 7.94 2.21
CA ILE A 245 0.65 7.31 3.45
C ILE A 245 1.65 6.25 3.89
N ALA A 246 2.31 6.49 5.02
CA ALA A 246 3.33 5.59 5.55
C ALA A 246 3.42 5.71 7.08
N GLY A 247 3.86 4.64 7.74
CA GLY A 247 4.22 4.65 9.16
C GLY A 247 5.49 5.47 9.42
N ASP A 248 5.65 5.93 10.64
CA ASP A 248 6.83 6.69 11.04
C ASP A 248 8.09 5.83 11.08
N GLY A 249 9.22 6.50 10.84
CA GLY A 249 10.53 5.87 10.82
C GLY A 249 10.80 5.08 9.54
N ALA A 250 11.92 4.40 9.51
CA ALA A 250 12.34 3.51 8.45
C ALA A 250 13.06 2.31 9.05
N LEU A 251 13.03 1.19 8.36
CA LEU A 251 13.72 -0.05 8.70
C LEU A 251 14.64 -0.41 7.55
N SER A 252 15.93 -0.65 7.84
CA SER A 252 16.82 -1.14 6.80
C SER A 252 16.58 -2.62 6.51
N LEU A 253 16.97 -3.07 5.32
CA LEU A 253 16.78 -4.47 4.94
C LEU A 253 17.56 -5.41 5.86
N SER A 254 18.77 -5.05 6.26
CA SER A 254 19.58 -5.82 7.22
C SER A 254 18.91 -5.92 8.60
N GLN A 255 18.35 -4.80 9.09
CA GLN A 255 17.58 -4.80 10.34
C GLN A 255 16.32 -5.67 10.23
N ALA A 256 15.60 -5.62 9.09
CA ALA A 256 14.44 -6.46 8.84
C ALA A 256 14.79 -7.95 8.85
N VAL A 257 15.90 -8.33 8.19
CA VAL A 257 16.41 -9.71 8.15
C VAL A 257 16.72 -10.21 9.56
N ARG A 258 17.44 -9.40 10.36
CA ARG A 258 17.79 -9.75 11.75
C ARG A 258 16.54 -9.88 12.63
N ARG A 259 15.63 -8.91 12.59
CA ARG A 259 14.37 -8.95 13.37
C ARG A 259 13.53 -10.18 13.03
N ALA A 260 13.54 -10.60 11.75
CA ALA A 260 12.87 -11.82 11.31
C ALA A 260 13.61 -13.10 11.69
N GLY A 261 14.77 -13.03 12.36
CA GLY A 261 15.61 -14.18 12.71
C GLY A 261 16.10 -14.95 11.49
N ARG A 262 16.45 -14.23 10.39
CA ARG A 262 16.93 -14.82 9.14
C ARG A 262 18.44 -14.65 9.00
N ILE A 263 19.06 -15.56 8.24
CA ILE A 263 20.47 -15.48 7.91
C ILE A 263 20.62 -14.53 6.72
N GLU A 264 21.39 -13.46 6.92
CA GLU A 264 21.72 -12.52 5.84
C GLU A 264 22.82 -13.11 4.96
N LEU A 265 22.62 -13.05 3.63
CA LEU A 265 23.61 -13.48 2.64
C LEU A 265 23.92 -12.31 1.69
N PRO A 266 24.95 -11.50 1.99
CA PRO A 266 25.37 -10.42 1.09
C PRO A 266 25.91 -10.97 -0.23
N VAL A 267 25.31 -10.56 -1.35
CA VAL A 267 25.74 -10.97 -2.71
C VAL A 267 25.94 -9.75 -3.60
N PRO A 268 26.85 -9.80 -4.60
CA PRO A 268 26.97 -8.73 -5.59
C PRO A 268 25.65 -8.47 -6.32
N PHE A 269 25.36 -7.21 -6.67
CA PHE A 269 24.10 -6.83 -7.30
C PHE A 269 23.81 -7.60 -8.60
N THR A 270 24.81 -7.87 -9.40
CA THR A 270 24.67 -8.70 -10.63
C THR A 270 24.16 -10.10 -10.30
N VAL A 271 24.73 -10.73 -9.25
CA VAL A 271 24.32 -12.05 -8.76
C VAL A 271 22.92 -11.98 -8.17
N PHE A 272 22.59 -10.92 -7.42
CA PHE A 272 21.25 -10.69 -6.87
C PHE A 272 20.18 -10.66 -7.97
N ARG A 273 20.45 -9.99 -9.10
CA ARG A 273 19.52 -9.91 -10.24
C ARG A 273 19.38 -11.20 -11.03
N THR A 274 20.48 -11.93 -11.23
CA THR A 274 20.52 -13.12 -12.13
C THR A 274 20.36 -14.42 -11.37
N ALA A 275 21.19 -14.67 -10.37
CA ALA A 275 21.21 -15.91 -9.61
C ALA A 275 20.18 -15.92 -8.47
N GLY A 276 19.70 -14.75 -8.00
CA GLY A 276 18.60 -14.68 -7.06
C GLY A 276 17.36 -15.43 -7.56
N ARG A 277 17.09 -15.36 -8.87
CA ARG A 277 16.01 -16.14 -9.51
C ARG A 277 16.28 -17.64 -9.56
N LEU A 278 17.54 -18.05 -9.58
CA LEU A 278 17.95 -19.47 -9.69
C LEU A 278 18.08 -20.11 -8.30
N LEU A 279 18.71 -19.40 -7.34
CA LEU A 279 19.04 -19.91 -6.02
C LEU A 279 17.86 -19.92 -5.04
N MET A 280 16.90 -19.00 -5.18
CA MET A 280 15.75 -18.89 -4.30
C MET A 280 14.46 -19.51 -4.86
N GLY A 281 14.56 -20.29 -5.94
CA GLY A 281 13.46 -21.09 -6.46
C GLY A 281 12.15 -20.32 -6.70
N PRO A 282 10.99 -20.89 -6.34
CA PRO A 282 9.68 -20.30 -6.63
C PRO A 282 9.47 -18.90 -6.02
N VAL A 283 10.08 -18.60 -4.86
CA VAL A 283 9.90 -17.32 -4.14
C VAL A 283 10.40 -16.15 -4.97
N MET A 284 11.59 -16.25 -5.58
CA MET A 284 12.16 -15.15 -6.39
C MET A 284 11.59 -15.05 -7.81
N ARG A 285 10.97 -16.12 -8.33
CA ARG A 285 10.28 -16.06 -9.64
C ARG A 285 9.08 -15.15 -9.63
N GLU A 286 8.51 -14.89 -8.45
CA GLU A 286 7.37 -14.02 -8.28
C GLU A 286 7.73 -12.52 -8.18
N PHE A 287 9.03 -12.18 -8.04
CA PHE A 287 9.45 -10.78 -7.90
C PHE A 287 9.63 -10.12 -9.27
N SER A 288 9.01 -8.97 -9.45
CA SER A 288 9.27 -8.11 -10.60
C SER A 288 10.61 -7.38 -10.45
N THR A 289 11.14 -6.87 -11.56
CA THR A 289 12.37 -6.06 -11.55
C THR A 289 12.24 -4.86 -10.63
N GLU A 290 11.07 -4.20 -10.62
CA GLU A 290 10.79 -3.04 -9.77
C GLU A 290 10.85 -3.38 -8.28
N GLN A 291 10.47 -4.60 -7.90
CA GLN A 291 10.57 -5.06 -6.52
C GLN A 291 12.02 -5.35 -6.11
N LEU A 292 12.83 -5.87 -7.03
CA LEU A 292 14.27 -6.05 -6.79
C LEU A 292 14.96 -4.69 -6.63
N ASP A 293 14.59 -3.70 -7.44
CA ASP A 293 15.09 -2.33 -7.32
C ASP A 293 14.70 -1.69 -5.98
N TYR A 294 13.49 -1.98 -5.46
CA TYR A 294 13.06 -1.54 -4.14
C TYR A 294 13.96 -2.09 -3.01
N PHE A 295 14.35 -3.37 -3.08
CA PHE A 295 15.28 -3.95 -2.10
C PHE A 295 16.73 -3.47 -2.26
N HIS A 296 17.05 -2.91 -3.41
CA HIS A 296 18.40 -2.38 -3.66
C HIS A 296 18.52 -0.91 -3.30
N PHE A 297 17.52 -0.10 -3.63
CA PHE A 297 17.59 1.36 -3.48
C PHE A 297 16.76 1.88 -2.29
N GLY A 298 15.72 1.15 -1.89
CA GLY A 298 14.75 1.62 -0.92
C GLY A 298 13.79 2.67 -1.52
N CYS A 299 12.85 3.12 -0.70
CA CYS A 299 11.95 4.21 -1.04
C CYS A 299 11.40 4.82 0.25
N GLY A 300 11.80 6.04 0.55
CA GLY A 300 11.21 6.85 1.62
C GLY A 300 10.11 7.77 1.07
N LEU A 301 9.14 8.10 1.90
CA LEU A 301 8.02 9.00 1.56
C LEU A 301 8.05 10.21 2.49
N ASP A 302 7.86 11.39 1.92
CA ASP A 302 7.49 12.56 2.68
C ASP A 302 6.01 12.46 3.04
N THR A 303 5.69 12.45 4.31
CA THR A 303 4.33 12.30 4.85
C THR A 303 3.79 13.61 5.43
N THR A 304 4.40 14.74 5.12
CA THR A 304 3.98 16.04 5.66
C THR A 304 2.53 16.35 5.28
N ARG A 305 2.16 16.19 4.01
CA ARG A 305 0.79 16.45 3.54
C ARG A 305 -0.25 15.50 4.13
N MET A 306 0.14 14.24 4.42
CA MET A 306 -0.70 13.30 5.13
C MET A 306 -1.18 13.87 6.48
N ARG A 307 -0.31 14.54 7.22
CA ARG A 307 -0.62 15.13 8.51
C ARG A 307 -1.30 16.49 8.39
N THR A 308 -0.71 17.39 7.59
CA THR A 308 -1.15 18.79 7.55
C THR A 308 -2.43 19.03 6.76
N GLU A 309 -2.65 18.25 5.67
CA GLU A 309 -3.78 18.45 4.77
C GLU A 309 -4.86 17.36 4.94
N LEU A 310 -4.48 16.06 4.97
CA LEU A 310 -5.42 14.96 5.17
C LEU A 310 -5.84 14.83 6.64
N GLY A 311 -4.99 15.27 7.59
CA GLY A 311 -5.22 15.15 9.03
C GLY A 311 -5.11 13.69 9.51
N PHE A 312 -4.29 12.88 8.84
CA PHE A 312 -4.08 11.49 9.24
C PHE A 312 -2.74 11.31 9.94
N GLU A 313 -2.78 10.59 11.06
CA GLU A 313 -1.58 10.12 11.77
C GLU A 313 -1.63 8.61 11.94
N PRO A 314 -0.58 7.89 11.49
CA PRO A 314 -0.49 6.46 11.67
C PRO A 314 -0.30 6.12 13.14
N ARG A 315 -0.93 5.04 13.61
CA ARG A 315 -0.78 4.52 14.97
C ARG A 315 0.49 3.69 15.14
N TRP A 316 0.93 3.07 14.05
CA TRP A 316 2.05 2.15 14.02
C TRP A 316 3.24 2.79 13.34
N THR A 317 4.40 2.71 13.98
CA THR A 317 5.67 3.00 13.31
C THR A 317 6.00 1.88 12.31
N THR A 318 6.90 2.17 11.37
CA THR A 318 7.42 1.17 10.43
C THR A 318 7.93 -0.09 11.14
N VAL A 319 8.65 0.09 12.25
CA VAL A 319 9.22 -1.03 13.04
C VAL A 319 8.11 -1.83 13.71
N GLN A 320 7.16 -1.17 14.38
CA GLN A 320 6.04 -1.86 15.03
C GLN A 320 5.17 -2.62 14.02
N ALA A 321 4.88 -2.02 12.86
CA ALA A 321 4.13 -2.68 11.79
C ALA A 321 4.85 -3.94 11.27
N PHE A 322 6.17 -3.88 11.20
CA PHE A 322 6.99 -5.03 10.82
C PHE A 322 7.02 -6.12 11.88
N ASP A 323 7.16 -5.75 13.16
CA ASP A 323 7.18 -6.70 14.28
C ASP A 323 5.83 -7.43 14.41
N ASP A 324 4.70 -6.72 14.26
CA ASP A 324 3.36 -7.32 14.27
C ASP A 324 3.16 -8.27 13.06
N PHE A 325 3.69 -7.92 11.89
CA PHE A 325 3.71 -8.82 10.73
C PHE A 325 4.48 -10.11 11.02
N ILE A 326 5.68 -10.04 11.63
CA ILE A 326 6.47 -11.23 11.98
C ILE A 326 5.69 -12.11 12.94
N GLY A 327 5.10 -11.53 13.98
CA GLY A 327 4.29 -12.23 14.97
C GLY A 327 3.08 -12.92 14.33
N GLY A 328 2.32 -12.21 13.52
CA GLY A 328 1.13 -12.72 12.84
C GLY A 328 1.43 -13.76 11.76
N ALA A 329 2.54 -13.63 11.04
CA ALA A 329 2.97 -14.60 10.03
C ALA A 329 3.56 -15.89 10.63
N ALA A 330 3.67 -15.96 11.96
CA ALA A 330 4.30 -17.08 12.70
C ALA A 330 5.67 -17.48 12.11
N LEU A 331 6.45 -16.48 11.72
CA LEU A 331 7.80 -16.70 11.20
C LEU A 331 8.69 -17.16 12.34
N ARG A 332 8.90 -18.48 12.44
CA ARG A 332 9.83 -19.03 13.41
C ARG A 332 11.24 -18.57 13.08
N PRO A 333 11.97 -17.94 14.03
CA PRO A 333 13.36 -17.57 13.82
C PRO A 333 14.19 -18.79 13.45
N VAL A 334 15.08 -18.67 12.49
CA VAL A 334 16.10 -19.70 12.18
C VAL A 334 17.29 -19.53 13.10
N VAL A 335 17.57 -18.28 13.47
CA VAL A 335 18.57 -17.89 14.45
C VAL A 335 17.88 -16.98 15.46
N ASP A 336 18.13 -17.18 16.75
CA ASP A 336 17.61 -16.28 17.78
C ASP A 336 18.19 -14.88 17.57
N PRO A 337 17.36 -13.84 17.36
CA PRO A 337 17.82 -12.47 17.17
C PRO A 337 18.75 -11.99 18.30
N ALA A 338 18.51 -12.42 19.54
CA ALA A 338 19.37 -12.08 20.69
C ALA A 338 20.80 -12.62 20.55
N TRP A 339 20.97 -13.75 19.87
CA TRP A 339 22.31 -14.31 19.62
C TRP A 339 23.06 -13.51 18.56
N ILE A 340 22.36 -12.96 17.58
CA ILE A 340 22.94 -12.10 16.54
C ILE A 340 23.42 -10.80 17.17
N ASP A 341 22.59 -10.17 18.00
CA ASP A 341 22.93 -8.93 18.71
C ASP A 341 24.10 -9.14 19.68
N ALA A 342 24.11 -10.26 20.42
CA ALA A 342 25.21 -10.61 21.30
C ALA A 342 26.54 -10.85 20.54
N ALA A 343 26.48 -11.51 19.39
CA ALA A 343 27.65 -11.76 18.55
C ALA A 343 28.20 -10.46 17.95
N GLU A 344 27.35 -9.54 17.51
CA GLU A 344 27.75 -8.21 17.01
C GLU A 344 28.38 -7.36 18.11
N HIS A 345 27.79 -7.29 19.30
CA HIS A 345 28.38 -6.59 20.43
C HIS A 345 29.75 -7.14 20.80
N LYS A 346 29.90 -8.45 20.75
CA LYS A 346 31.22 -9.10 21.03
C LYS A 346 32.26 -8.78 19.96
N LEU A 347 31.86 -8.78 18.69
CA LEU A 347 32.73 -8.41 17.55
C LEU A 347 33.14 -6.93 17.60
N LEU A 348 32.20 -6.03 17.87
CA LEU A 348 32.47 -4.60 18.03
C LEU A 348 33.38 -4.32 19.23
N GLY A 349 33.20 -5.05 20.36
CA GLY A 349 34.10 -4.99 21.49
C GLY A 349 35.53 -5.44 21.18
N LEU A 350 35.69 -6.49 20.37
CA LEU A 350 37.00 -6.97 19.92
C LEU A 350 37.69 -5.99 18.96
N LEU A 351 36.92 -5.39 18.04
CA LEU A 351 37.44 -4.40 17.09
C LEU A 351 37.76 -3.06 17.77
N GLY A 352 36.97 -2.64 18.76
CA GLY A 352 37.22 -1.45 19.57
C GLY A 352 38.42 -1.58 20.53
N ALA A 353 38.70 -2.79 21.02
CA ALA A 353 39.86 -3.08 21.84
C ALA A 353 41.19 -3.09 21.03
N GLY A 354 41.10 -3.31 19.71
CA GLY A 354 42.29 -3.30 18.81
C GLY A 354 42.81 -1.91 18.44
N THR A 355 42.00 -0.86 18.63
CA THR A 355 42.40 0.53 18.29
C THR A 355 43.02 1.31 19.47
N GLY A 356 43.08 0.71 20.69
CA GLY A 356 43.64 1.35 21.90
C GLY A 356 45.08 0.99 22.24
N ALA A 357 45.80 0.20 21.41
CA ALA A 357 47.13 -0.34 21.75
C ALA A 357 48.28 0.33 20.96
N HIS A 358 48.09 1.53 20.41
CA HIS A 358 49.18 2.34 19.84
C HIS A 358 49.02 3.79 20.28
N GLN A 359 49.40 4.08 21.51
CA GLN A 359 49.89 5.39 21.97
C GLN A 359 51.15 5.17 22.84
#